data_4756d2ef1474542e4f94f8ad4b6fb3e2
#
_entry.id   4756d2ef1474542e4f94f8ad4b6fb3e2
#
_cell.length_a   1.000
_cell.length_b   1.000
_cell.length_c   1.000
_cell.angle_alpha   90.00
_cell.angle_beta   90.00
_cell.angle_gamma   90.00
#
_symmetry.space_group_name_H-M   'P 1'
#
loop_
_entity.id
_entity.type
_entity.pdbx_description
1 polymer ?
#
loop_
_entity_poly.entity_id
_entity_poly.type
_entity_poly.pdbx_seq_one_letter_code
_entity_poly.pdbx_strand_id
1 'polypeptide(L)'
;MTIQTNRRQFLAGTGVALGSTMLSNSSQVFAGGHLAEQQLRTVGLSVTVQERILNDFKEKSGVGSVSGKGDIFPNTQTELLSGSKAYDCWETIGERLPAMTVTNTIKPIATSKLSNWNSIRDTFTKTDPRMEARAQISGQIWADAGQSSLWMVPTVYNFDSIGYRPDLVEAEEANTWTSLFDKKFKGKTGLNVDPLIAFGQAILAMNSLGMLDVPNPGNPNKSEIDEASKFLISKKKEGQFRALWGDFGELVNLMASGEMVLADAWQPAVMAVKAQGIPCSYAEPKEGYRGWSIGISMINGSPNEDAVTAYADYWLSGPPAIAVSEQGYYSPTTTIKDHMSKEKYDFWYEGKPWVGAPDRGIQEGDLRDGGSLANRASKVSYWHQWPDEYDHLMMKWDEFLSA
;
A
#
# COMPACT_ATOMS: atom_id res chain seq x y z
N MET A 1 -21.77 0.87 30.64
CA MET A 1 -22.67 0.77 29.48
C MET A 1 -21.79 0.48 28.27
N THR A 2 -21.70 -0.78 27.90
CA THR A 2 -20.74 -1.29 26.90
C THR A 2 -21.39 -1.14 25.53
N ILE A 3 -20.88 -0.23 24.70
CA ILE A 3 -21.32 -0.10 23.31
C ILE A 3 -20.48 -1.08 22.48
N GLN A 4 -21.05 -2.23 22.20
CA GLN A 4 -20.54 -3.13 21.16
C GLN A 4 -20.93 -2.56 19.80
N THR A 5 -20.00 -1.87 19.13
CA THR A 5 -20.16 -1.49 17.72
C THR A 5 -19.78 -2.70 16.86
N ASN A 6 -20.77 -3.27 16.20
CA ASN A 6 -20.62 -4.45 15.33
C ASN A 6 -19.92 -4.05 14.03
N ARG A 7 -18.93 -4.85 13.57
CA ARG A 7 -18.15 -4.69 12.33
C ARG A 7 -18.99 -4.33 11.07
N ARG A 8 -20.26 -4.76 11.05
CA ARG A 8 -21.19 -4.46 9.94
C ARG A 8 -21.68 -3.02 9.89
N GLN A 9 -21.64 -2.27 10.98
CA GLN A 9 -22.14 -0.89 11.03
C GLN A 9 -21.12 0.14 10.57
N PHE A 10 -19.83 -0.17 10.64
CA PHE A 10 -18.76 0.73 10.15
C PHE A 10 -18.71 0.79 8.60
N LEU A 11 -19.10 -0.30 7.92
CA LEU A 11 -19.16 -0.35 6.45
C LEU A 11 -20.52 0.15 5.89
N ALA A 12 -21.55 0.31 6.71
CA ALA A 12 -22.89 0.69 6.28
C ALA A 12 -23.22 2.19 6.49
N GLY A 13 -22.33 2.95 7.12
CA GLY A 13 -22.60 4.33 7.59
C GLY A 13 -22.33 5.46 6.60
N THR A 14 -21.95 5.21 5.34
CA THR A 14 -21.67 6.24 4.34
C THR A 14 -22.60 6.19 3.14
N GLY A 15 -23.88 6.11 3.39
CA GLY A 15 -24.91 6.42 2.42
C GLY A 15 -25.14 7.93 2.34
N VAL A 16 -24.21 8.69 1.77
CA VAL A 16 -24.46 10.07 1.36
C VAL A 16 -24.99 10.04 -0.06
N ALA A 17 -26.17 10.59 -0.25
CA ALA A 17 -26.80 10.79 -1.56
C ALA A 17 -25.84 11.56 -2.48
N LEU A 18 -25.25 10.86 -3.47
CA LEU A 18 -24.49 11.47 -4.55
C LEU A 18 -25.48 12.13 -5.50
N GLY A 19 -25.42 13.47 -5.57
CA GLY A 19 -26.02 14.23 -6.65
C GLY A 19 -25.49 13.70 -7.98
N SER A 20 -26.38 13.34 -8.88
CA SER A 20 -26.11 12.87 -10.22
C SER A 20 -25.46 13.98 -11.05
N THR A 21 -24.13 14.05 -11.06
CA THR A 21 -23.40 14.72 -12.12
C THR A 21 -23.24 13.72 -13.25
N MET A 22 -23.87 13.99 -14.39
CA MET A 22 -23.72 13.22 -15.61
C MET A 22 -22.23 13.15 -15.99
N LEU A 23 -21.64 11.97 -15.84
CA LEU A 23 -20.37 11.64 -16.43
C LEU A 23 -20.56 11.54 -17.93
N SER A 24 -19.88 12.41 -18.68
CA SER A 24 -19.82 12.35 -20.13
C SER A 24 -19.29 10.98 -20.57
N ASN A 25 -20.09 10.28 -21.37
CA ASN A 25 -19.78 8.99 -21.96
C ASN A 25 -18.54 9.08 -22.86
N SER A 26 -17.38 8.74 -22.35
CA SER A 26 -16.33 8.12 -23.13
C SER A 26 -16.43 6.60 -22.91
N SER A 27 -17.31 5.95 -23.66
CA SER A 27 -17.34 4.50 -23.74
C SER A 27 -16.05 4.05 -24.43
N GLN A 28 -15.03 3.71 -23.63
CA GLN A 28 -13.96 2.85 -24.12
C GLN A 28 -14.59 1.48 -24.43
N VAL A 29 -14.77 1.22 -25.73
CA VAL A 29 -15.26 -0.07 -26.20
C VAL A 29 -14.12 -1.07 -26.05
N PHE A 30 -14.08 -1.78 -24.91
CA PHE A 30 -13.37 -3.05 -24.85
C PHE A 30 -13.94 -3.94 -25.94
N ALA A 31 -13.12 -4.64 -26.74
CA ALA A 31 -13.54 -5.48 -27.85
C ALA A 31 -14.55 -6.56 -27.40
N GLY A 32 -15.83 -6.26 -27.49
CA GLY A 32 -16.88 -6.71 -26.60
C GLY A 32 -17.50 -8.10 -26.85
N GLY A 33 -17.14 -8.86 -27.88
CA GLY A 33 -17.82 -10.14 -28.15
C GLY A 33 -17.32 -11.32 -27.30
N HIS A 34 -16.03 -11.37 -27.03
CA HIS A 34 -15.38 -12.50 -26.35
C HIS A 34 -15.44 -12.40 -24.81
N LEU A 35 -15.47 -11.20 -24.26
CA LEU A 35 -15.50 -11.00 -22.80
C LEU A 35 -16.81 -11.46 -22.15
N ALA A 36 -17.93 -11.45 -22.86
CA ALA A 36 -19.21 -11.91 -22.35
C ALA A 36 -19.23 -13.39 -21.95
N GLU A 37 -18.34 -14.21 -22.54
CA GLU A 37 -18.19 -15.62 -22.25
C GLU A 37 -17.16 -15.90 -21.13
N GLN A 38 -16.39 -14.88 -20.76
CA GLN A 38 -15.36 -15.00 -19.72
C GLN A 38 -15.88 -14.58 -18.34
N GLN A 39 -15.14 -14.99 -17.32
CA GLN A 39 -15.35 -14.58 -15.95
C GLN A 39 -14.07 -13.95 -15.39
N LEU A 40 -14.22 -13.10 -14.39
CA LEU A 40 -13.11 -12.61 -13.58
C LEU A 40 -13.30 -13.07 -12.14
N ARG A 41 -12.33 -13.82 -11.62
CA ARG A 41 -12.24 -14.19 -10.21
C ARG A 41 -10.95 -13.64 -9.65
N THR A 42 -11.04 -12.60 -8.83
CA THR A 42 -9.86 -11.94 -8.23
C THR A 42 -9.76 -12.24 -6.75
N VAL A 43 -8.54 -12.23 -6.22
CA VAL A 43 -8.26 -12.31 -4.78
C VAL A 43 -7.15 -11.32 -4.41
N GLY A 44 -7.29 -10.67 -3.25
CA GLY A 44 -6.33 -9.67 -2.76
C GLY A 44 -6.83 -8.95 -1.52
N LEU A 45 -6.21 -7.85 -1.17
CA LEU A 45 -6.65 -7.04 -0.03
C LEU A 45 -7.99 -6.36 -0.31
N SER A 46 -8.81 -6.21 0.72
CA SER A 46 -10.09 -5.47 0.63
C SER A 46 -9.92 -3.97 0.28
N VAL A 47 -8.71 -3.47 0.24
CA VAL A 47 -8.38 -2.10 -0.21
C VAL A 47 -8.60 -1.93 -1.71
N THR A 48 -8.34 -2.98 -2.50
CA THR A 48 -8.52 -3.00 -3.95
C THR A 48 -9.68 -3.90 -4.39
N VAL A 49 -9.88 -5.03 -3.71
CA VAL A 49 -11.01 -5.94 -3.97
C VAL A 49 -12.28 -5.39 -3.32
N GLN A 50 -12.94 -4.44 -3.99
CA GLN A 50 -14.16 -3.78 -3.53
C GLN A 50 -15.33 -4.05 -4.49
N GLU A 51 -16.50 -4.38 -3.95
CA GLU A 51 -17.70 -4.64 -4.77
C GLU A 51 -18.01 -3.53 -5.76
N ARG A 52 -17.87 -2.26 -5.36
CA ARG A 52 -18.12 -1.10 -6.23
C ARG A 52 -17.19 -1.07 -7.45
N ILE A 53 -15.91 -1.45 -7.28
CA ILE A 53 -14.92 -1.50 -8.37
C ILE A 53 -15.24 -2.67 -9.30
N LEU A 54 -15.56 -3.83 -8.72
CA LEU A 54 -15.86 -5.04 -9.48
C LEU A 54 -17.16 -4.91 -10.27
N ASN A 55 -18.18 -4.29 -9.70
CA ASN A 55 -19.46 -4.04 -10.36
C ASN A 55 -19.32 -3.01 -11.50
N ASP A 56 -18.58 -1.92 -11.28
CA ASP A 56 -18.30 -0.92 -12.32
C ASP A 56 -17.47 -1.53 -13.46
N PHE A 57 -16.47 -2.37 -13.15
CA PHE A 57 -15.74 -3.13 -14.16
C PHE A 57 -16.65 -4.03 -14.97
N LYS A 58 -17.50 -4.82 -14.31
CA LYS A 58 -18.45 -5.71 -14.99
C LYS A 58 -19.36 -4.96 -15.96
N GLU A 59 -19.92 -3.83 -15.50
CA GLU A 59 -20.81 -3.00 -16.32
C GLU A 59 -20.09 -2.43 -17.53
N LYS A 60 -18.87 -1.91 -17.37
CA LYS A 60 -18.12 -1.25 -18.43
C LYS A 60 -17.47 -2.22 -19.42
N SER A 61 -17.00 -3.37 -18.95
CA SER A 61 -16.29 -4.35 -19.78
C SER A 61 -17.22 -5.31 -20.51
N GLY A 62 -18.43 -5.55 -19.99
CA GLY A 62 -19.33 -6.57 -20.49
C GLY A 62 -18.89 -8.00 -20.20
N VAL A 63 -17.93 -8.22 -19.30
CA VAL A 63 -17.52 -9.56 -18.86
C VAL A 63 -18.69 -10.31 -18.23
N GLY A 64 -18.82 -11.61 -18.52
CA GLY A 64 -19.99 -12.40 -18.13
C GLY A 64 -20.24 -12.46 -16.62
N SER A 65 -19.19 -12.65 -15.83
CA SER A 65 -19.29 -12.60 -14.38
C SER A 65 -18.01 -12.06 -13.73
N VAL A 66 -18.18 -11.43 -12.56
CA VAL A 66 -17.07 -10.92 -11.75
C VAL A 66 -17.27 -11.33 -10.29
N SER A 67 -16.23 -11.82 -9.66
CA SER A 67 -16.21 -12.08 -8.22
C SER A 67 -14.85 -11.74 -7.62
N GLY A 68 -14.84 -11.33 -6.35
CA GLY A 68 -13.62 -11.01 -5.63
C GLY A 68 -13.67 -11.53 -4.18
N LYS A 69 -12.51 -11.97 -3.69
CA LYS A 69 -12.32 -12.37 -2.29
C LYS A 69 -11.28 -11.46 -1.66
N GLY A 70 -11.68 -10.72 -0.63
CA GLY A 70 -10.74 -9.98 0.23
C GLY A 70 -10.07 -10.92 1.22
N ASP A 71 -8.72 -10.99 1.21
CA ASP A 71 -7.92 -11.78 2.14
C ASP A 71 -6.51 -11.20 2.26
N ILE A 72 -5.77 -11.57 3.30
CA ILE A 72 -4.39 -11.10 3.53
C ILE A 72 -3.40 -11.84 2.62
N PHE A 73 -2.29 -11.18 2.26
CA PHE A 73 -1.31 -11.74 1.33
C PHE A 73 -0.71 -13.10 1.74
N PRO A 74 -0.37 -13.38 3.00
CA PRO A 74 0.16 -14.69 3.37
C PRO A 74 -0.82 -15.84 3.07
N ASN A 75 -2.11 -15.64 3.34
CA ASN A 75 -3.13 -16.65 3.09
C ASN A 75 -3.32 -16.91 1.59
N THR A 76 -3.47 -15.81 0.82
CA THR A 76 -3.68 -15.92 -0.64
C THR A 76 -2.48 -16.50 -1.34
N GLN A 77 -1.27 -16.12 -0.93
CA GLN A 77 -0.03 -16.69 -1.45
C GLN A 77 0.05 -18.20 -1.20
N THR A 78 -0.23 -18.64 0.03
CA THR A 78 -0.22 -20.05 0.39
C THR A 78 -1.26 -20.83 -0.42
N GLU A 79 -2.47 -20.30 -0.57
CA GLU A 79 -3.53 -20.92 -1.36
C GLU A 79 -3.11 -21.09 -2.84
N LEU A 80 -2.52 -20.05 -3.43
CA LEU A 80 -2.08 -20.10 -4.83
C LEU A 80 -0.89 -21.02 -5.05
N LEU A 81 0.10 -21.01 -4.15
CA LEU A 81 1.25 -21.94 -4.20
C LEU A 81 0.85 -23.39 -4.02
N SER A 82 -0.26 -23.66 -3.34
CA SER A 82 -0.82 -25.04 -3.25
C SER A 82 -1.52 -25.50 -4.54
N GLY A 83 -1.54 -24.66 -5.58
CA GLY A 83 -2.10 -24.99 -6.89
C GLY A 83 -3.59 -24.69 -7.05
N SER A 84 -4.16 -23.84 -6.19
CA SER A 84 -5.56 -23.39 -6.32
C SER A 84 -5.86 -22.84 -7.71
N LYS A 85 -6.98 -23.24 -8.28
CA LYS A 85 -7.54 -22.75 -9.55
C LYS A 85 -8.81 -21.93 -9.33
N ALA A 86 -9.03 -21.45 -8.10
CA ALA A 86 -10.21 -20.68 -7.73
C ALA A 86 -10.22 -19.27 -8.33
N TYR A 87 -9.06 -18.74 -8.73
CA TYR A 87 -8.90 -17.36 -9.17
C TYR A 87 -8.25 -17.26 -10.54
N ASP A 88 -8.48 -16.14 -11.23
CA ASP A 88 -7.90 -15.78 -12.52
C ASP A 88 -6.75 -14.79 -12.36
N CYS A 89 -6.85 -13.90 -11.35
CA CYS A 89 -5.77 -12.99 -10.99
C CYS A 89 -5.64 -12.82 -9.49
N TRP A 90 -4.46 -12.37 -9.11
CA TRP A 90 -4.08 -12.03 -7.75
C TRP A 90 -3.72 -10.54 -7.66
N GLU A 91 -4.41 -9.81 -6.80
CA GLU A 91 -4.07 -8.43 -6.47
C GLU A 91 -3.04 -8.47 -5.35
N THR A 92 -1.77 -8.44 -5.73
CA THR A 92 -0.62 -8.67 -4.87
C THR A 92 0.23 -7.43 -4.67
N ILE A 93 1.25 -7.56 -3.85
CA ILE A 93 2.27 -6.54 -3.59
C ILE A 93 3.63 -6.99 -4.14
N GLY A 94 4.47 -6.02 -4.56
CA GLY A 94 5.68 -6.29 -5.32
C GLY A 94 6.66 -7.27 -4.67
N GLU A 95 6.82 -7.21 -3.34
CA GLU A 95 7.75 -8.09 -2.63
C GLU A 95 7.38 -9.58 -2.71
N ARG A 96 6.16 -9.94 -3.06
CA ARG A 96 5.73 -11.35 -3.12
C ARG A 96 5.90 -11.98 -4.50
N LEU A 97 6.26 -11.19 -5.51
CA LEU A 97 6.43 -11.67 -6.89
C LEU A 97 7.52 -12.75 -7.03
N PRO A 98 8.69 -12.64 -6.38
CA PRO A 98 9.75 -13.65 -6.56
C PRO A 98 9.28 -15.07 -6.26
N ALA A 99 8.55 -15.29 -5.17
CA ALA A 99 8.04 -16.63 -4.81
C ALA A 99 7.07 -17.19 -5.87
N MET A 100 6.25 -16.34 -6.47
CA MET A 100 5.24 -16.72 -7.46
C MET A 100 5.82 -16.93 -8.85
N THR A 101 6.89 -16.22 -9.19
CA THR A 101 7.56 -16.35 -10.49
C THR A 101 8.42 -17.62 -10.57
N VAL A 102 9.19 -17.93 -9.51
CA VAL A 102 10.02 -19.16 -9.50
C VAL A 102 9.20 -20.43 -9.49
N THR A 103 7.96 -20.38 -8.98
CA THR A 103 7.02 -21.52 -8.98
C THR A 103 6.14 -21.56 -10.22
N ASN A 104 6.31 -20.62 -11.16
CA ASN A 104 5.46 -20.46 -12.34
C ASN A 104 3.95 -20.36 -12.01
N THR A 105 3.62 -19.80 -10.86
CA THR A 105 2.23 -19.61 -10.40
C THR A 105 1.55 -18.45 -11.13
N ILE A 106 2.32 -17.43 -11.52
CA ILE A 106 1.84 -16.28 -12.29
C ILE A 106 2.51 -16.24 -13.66
N LYS A 107 1.88 -15.55 -14.60
CA LYS A 107 2.40 -15.29 -15.95
C LYS A 107 2.40 -13.81 -16.28
N PRO A 108 3.31 -13.33 -17.16
CA PRO A 108 3.38 -11.93 -17.51
C PRO A 108 2.17 -11.45 -18.31
N ILE A 109 1.85 -10.16 -18.16
CA ILE A 109 0.90 -9.42 -18.98
C ILE A 109 1.68 -8.49 -19.91
N ALA A 110 1.47 -8.59 -21.21
CA ALA A 110 2.15 -7.75 -22.20
C ALA A 110 1.64 -6.30 -22.13
N THR A 111 2.55 -5.32 -22.11
CA THR A 111 2.17 -3.88 -22.07
C THR A 111 1.41 -3.46 -23.31
N SER A 112 1.68 -4.08 -24.47
CA SER A 112 0.96 -3.83 -25.73
C SER A 112 -0.53 -4.18 -25.70
N LYS A 113 -0.98 -4.97 -24.71
CA LYS A 113 -2.39 -5.28 -24.47
C LYS A 113 -3.10 -4.30 -23.54
N LEU A 114 -2.37 -3.35 -22.95
CA LEU A 114 -2.88 -2.36 -22.00
C LEU A 114 -3.01 -1.01 -22.69
N SER A 115 -4.22 -0.63 -23.07
CA SER A 115 -4.51 0.60 -23.83
C SER A 115 -4.10 1.87 -23.07
N ASN A 116 -4.18 1.80 -21.73
CA ASN A 116 -3.87 2.91 -20.82
C ASN A 116 -2.42 2.92 -20.32
N TRP A 117 -1.56 1.99 -20.80
CA TRP A 117 -0.18 1.87 -20.33
C TRP A 117 0.63 3.16 -20.50
N ASN A 118 0.42 3.93 -21.56
CA ASN A 118 1.15 5.18 -21.82
C ASN A 118 0.88 6.27 -20.77
N SER A 119 -0.10 6.10 -19.91
CA SER A 119 -0.41 7.02 -18.81
C SER A 119 0.32 6.68 -17.52
N ILE A 120 1.08 5.57 -17.49
CA ILE A 120 1.81 5.11 -16.29
C ILE A 120 2.86 6.16 -15.86
N ARG A 121 3.01 6.33 -14.56
CA ARG A 121 4.01 7.25 -14.01
C ARG A 121 5.42 6.72 -14.13
N ASP A 122 6.37 7.62 -14.28
CA ASP A 122 7.82 7.33 -14.38
C ASP A 122 8.34 6.43 -13.26
N THR A 123 7.77 6.51 -12.08
CA THR A 123 8.08 5.66 -10.92
C THR A 123 8.10 4.16 -11.25
N PHE A 124 7.30 3.72 -12.23
CA PHE A 124 7.16 2.30 -12.59
C PHE A 124 7.99 1.90 -13.82
N THR A 125 8.55 2.88 -14.54
CA THR A 125 9.25 2.65 -15.82
C THR A 125 10.69 3.14 -15.81
N LYS A 126 11.01 4.12 -14.96
CA LYS A 126 12.35 4.71 -14.87
C LYS A 126 13.05 4.30 -13.58
N THR A 127 14.36 4.19 -13.66
CA THR A 127 15.19 3.99 -12.47
C THR A 127 15.49 5.32 -11.78
N ASP A 128 15.46 5.33 -10.47
CA ASP A 128 15.93 6.42 -9.64
C ASP A 128 17.41 6.18 -9.30
N PRO A 129 18.34 7.05 -9.71
CA PRO A 129 19.76 6.84 -9.49
C PRO A 129 20.20 6.91 -8.02
N ARG A 130 19.31 7.32 -7.12
CA ARG A 130 19.57 7.37 -5.68
C ARG A 130 19.48 6.00 -5.01
N MET A 131 18.83 5.04 -5.64
CA MET A 131 18.56 3.72 -5.11
C MET A 131 19.12 2.63 -6.01
N GLU A 132 19.48 1.50 -5.42
CA GLU A 132 19.76 0.30 -6.17
C GLU A 132 18.56 -0.15 -7.02
N ALA A 133 18.81 -0.77 -8.18
CA ALA A 133 17.72 -1.18 -9.09
C ALA A 133 16.67 -2.07 -8.40
N ARG A 134 17.10 -3.02 -7.57
CA ARG A 134 16.20 -3.91 -6.81
C ARG A 134 15.45 -3.23 -5.68
N ALA A 135 15.97 -2.10 -5.18
CA ALA A 135 15.30 -1.29 -4.16
C ALA A 135 14.17 -0.44 -4.72
N GLN A 136 13.88 -0.55 -6.03
CA GLN A 136 12.89 0.26 -6.74
C GLN A 136 11.77 -0.61 -7.28
N ILE A 137 10.54 -0.10 -7.30
CA ILE A 137 9.40 -0.82 -7.87
C ILE A 137 9.60 -1.11 -9.37
N SER A 138 10.24 -0.19 -10.10
CA SER A 138 10.60 -0.37 -11.50
C SER A 138 11.61 -1.51 -11.74
N GLY A 139 12.29 -1.99 -10.71
CA GLY A 139 13.17 -3.16 -10.77
C GLY A 139 12.48 -4.48 -10.37
N GLN A 140 11.24 -4.43 -9.88
CA GLN A 140 10.55 -5.60 -9.32
C GLN A 140 9.43 -6.13 -10.23
N ILE A 141 8.72 -5.26 -10.93
CA ILE A 141 7.46 -5.62 -11.61
C ILE A 141 7.62 -6.15 -13.03
N TRP A 142 8.78 -5.95 -13.66
CA TRP A 142 9.00 -6.33 -15.06
C TRP A 142 9.41 -7.79 -15.20
N ALA A 143 8.85 -8.44 -16.20
CA ALA A 143 9.20 -9.83 -16.53
C ALA A 143 10.40 -9.92 -17.49
N ASP A 144 10.73 -8.84 -18.18
CA ASP A 144 11.82 -8.77 -19.13
C ASP A 144 12.54 -7.41 -19.08
N ALA A 145 13.83 -7.39 -19.44
CA ALA A 145 14.67 -6.20 -19.46
C ALA A 145 14.24 -5.17 -20.50
N GLY A 146 13.49 -5.58 -21.51
CA GLY A 146 12.95 -4.70 -22.55
C GLY A 146 11.67 -3.97 -22.11
N GLN A 147 11.18 -4.24 -20.91
CA GLN A 147 9.95 -3.64 -20.37
C GLN A 147 8.74 -3.86 -21.26
N SER A 148 8.65 -5.02 -21.90
CA SER A 148 7.54 -5.37 -22.79
C SER A 148 6.41 -6.12 -22.10
N SER A 149 6.68 -6.69 -20.91
CA SER A 149 5.73 -7.45 -20.13
C SER A 149 5.97 -7.33 -18.63
N LEU A 150 4.90 -7.50 -17.85
CA LEU A 150 4.84 -7.26 -16.41
C LEU A 150 4.42 -8.51 -15.65
N TRP A 151 5.12 -8.86 -14.59
CA TRP A 151 4.63 -9.79 -13.58
C TRP A 151 3.45 -9.22 -12.79
N MET A 152 3.41 -7.89 -12.64
CA MET A 152 2.36 -7.18 -11.91
C MET A 152 2.04 -5.85 -12.60
N VAL A 153 0.80 -5.64 -13.00
CA VAL A 153 0.30 -4.34 -13.46
C VAL A 153 -0.08 -3.52 -12.25
N PRO A 154 0.60 -2.39 -11.95
CA PRO A 154 0.36 -1.62 -10.73
C PRO A 154 -1.04 -0.99 -10.74
N THR A 155 -1.73 -1.03 -9.60
CA THR A 155 -3.08 -0.46 -9.41
C THR A 155 -3.11 0.64 -8.37
N VAL A 156 -2.33 0.50 -7.30
CA VAL A 156 -2.22 1.46 -6.21
C VAL A 156 -0.82 1.42 -5.61
N TYR A 157 -0.36 2.56 -5.10
CA TYR A 157 0.90 2.65 -4.35
C TYR A 157 0.84 3.73 -3.28
N ASN A 158 1.76 3.68 -2.34
CA ASN A 158 1.94 4.73 -1.35
C ASN A 158 3.38 4.72 -0.78
N PHE A 159 3.62 5.70 0.09
CA PHE A 159 4.84 5.87 0.86
C PHE A 159 4.47 5.88 2.33
N ASP A 160 4.81 4.82 3.05
CA ASP A 160 4.47 4.68 4.46
C ASP A 160 5.46 5.41 5.36
N SER A 161 4.93 5.88 6.49
CA SER A 161 5.60 6.72 7.46
C SER A 161 5.10 6.45 8.88
N ILE A 162 5.51 7.30 9.79
CA ILE A 162 5.08 7.31 11.19
C ILE A 162 3.79 8.12 11.31
N GLY A 163 2.71 7.50 11.80
CA GLY A 163 1.55 8.21 12.32
C GLY A 163 1.84 8.69 13.73
N TYR A 164 1.46 9.93 14.06
CA TYR A 164 1.68 10.48 15.38
C TYR A 164 0.55 11.38 15.86
N ARG A 165 0.47 11.60 17.16
CA ARG A 165 -0.47 12.47 17.85
C ARG A 165 0.19 13.85 18.07
N PRO A 166 -0.10 14.87 17.23
CA PRO A 166 0.54 16.18 17.35
C PRO A 166 0.19 16.97 18.61
N ASP A 167 -0.84 16.55 19.34
CA ASP A 167 -1.17 17.07 20.67
C ASP A 167 -0.33 16.44 21.80
N LEU A 168 0.47 15.41 21.51
CA LEU A 168 1.27 14.66 22.47
C LEU A 168 2.76 14.53 22.06
N VAL A 169 3.07 14.78 20.80
CA VAL A 169 4.43 14.63 20.23
C VAL A 169 4.66 15.77 19.24
N GLU A 170 5.77 16.48 19.39
CA GLU A 170 6.16 17.54 18.46
C GLU A 170 6.52 16.95 17.08
N ALA A 171 6.23 17.70 15.99
CA ALA A 171 6.48 17.23 14.65
C ALA A 171 7.96 16.90 14.38
N GLU A 172 8.88 17.71 14.91
CA GLU A 172 10.33 17.52 14.81
C GLU A 172 10.77 16.20 15.44
N GLU A 173 10.13 15.78 16.51
CA GLU A 173 10.40 14.52 17.18
C GLU A 173 9.86 13.32 16.41
N ALA A 174 8.70 13.47 15.74
CA ALA A 174 8.09 12.44 14.93
C ALA A 174 8.80 12.23 13.57
N ASN A 175 9.49 13.27 13.06
CA ASN A 175 10.09 13.27 11.72
C ASN A 175 11.42 12.48 11.63
N THR A 176 11.48 11.34 12.28
CA THR A 176 12.60 10.38 12.21
C THR A 176 12.14 9.00 12.63
N TRP A 177 12.57 7.94 11.94
CA TRP A 177 12.29 6.56 12.34
C TRP A 177 12.87 6.21 13.71
N THR A 178 13.89 6.95 14.18
CA THR A 178 14.46 6.75 15.51
C THR A 178 13.46 7.01 16.63
N SER A 179 12.44 7.82 16.42
CA SER A 179 11.40 8.15 17.40
C SER A 179 10.63 6.94 17.90
N LEU A 180 10.44 5.90 17.07
CA LEU A 180 9.78 4.65 17.48
C LEU A 180 10.59 3.90 18.55
N PHE A 181 11.89 4.17 18.64
CA PHE A 181 12.84 3.49 19.53
C PHE A 181 13.42 4.39 20.61
N ASP A 182 12.99 5.67 20.66
CA ASP A 182 13.44 6.62 21.66
C ASP A 182 12.80 6.33 23.02
N LYS A 183 13.65 6.25 24.08
CA LYS A 183 13.22 6.03 25.46
C LYS A 183 12.20 7.05 25.97
N LYS A 184 12.16 8.24 25.39
CA LYS A 184 11.15 9.27 25.70
C LYS A 184 9.74 8.75 25.50
N PHE A 185 9.53 7.92 24.50
CA PHE A 185 8.24 7.35 24.12
C PHE A 185 8.07 5.89 24.55
N LYS A 186 8.88 5.45 25.51
CA LYS A 186 8.82 4.08 26.04
C LYS A 186 7.39 3.71 26.49
N GLY A 187 6.91 2.56 26.00
CA GLY A 187 5.57 2.04 26.29
C GLY A 187 4.43 2.78 25.56
N LYS A 188 4.78 3.65 24.58
CA LYS A 188 3.81 4.46 23.82
C LYS A 188 4.00 4.37 22.31
N THR A 189 4.91 3.50 21.82
CA THR A 189 5.15 3.32 20.40
C THR A 189 4.54 2.01 19.89
N GLY A 190 4.17 1.96 18.61
CA GLY A 190 3.70 0.76 17.93
C GLY A 190 4.64 0.33 16.82
N LEU A 191 4.85 -0.97 16.68
CA LEU A 191 5.62 -1.57 15.60
C LEU A 191 4.70 -2.55 14.85
N ASN A 192 4.80 -2.58 13.51
CA ASN A 192 4.03 -3.51 12.70
C ASN A 192 4.51 -4.96 12.92
N VAL A 193 3.57 -5.92 12.90
CA VAL A 193 3.90 -7.35 13.03
C VAL A 193 4.50 -7.97 11.76
N ASP A 194 4.47 -7.26 10.63
CA ASP A 194 5.13 -7.75 9.41
C ASP A 194 6.66 -7.64 9.57
N PRO A 195 7.39 -8.76 9.52
CA PRO A 195 8.84 -8.77 9.76
C PRO A 195 9.61 -7.91 8.76
N LEU A 196 9.21 -7.88 7.49
CA LEU A 196 9.89 -7.10 6.47
C LEU A 196 9.74 -5.58 6.73
N ILE A 197 8.59 -5.18 7.25
CA ILE A 197 8.31 -3.80 7.64
C ILE A 197 9.12 -3.44 8.89
N ALA A 198 9.03 -4.25 9.94
CA ALA A 198 9.68 -3.99 11.23
C ALA A 198 11.21 -3.92 11.10
N PHE A 199 11.82 -4.86 10.36
CA PHE A 199 13.28 -4.85 10.13
C PHE A 199 13.70 -3.64 9.29
N GLY A 200 12.99 -3.31 8.23
CA GLY A 200 13.30 -2.14 7.40
C GLY A 200 13.28 -0.83 8.19
N GLN A 201 12.30 -0.65 9.08
CA GLN A 201 12.19 0.52 9.96
C GLN A 201 13.29 0.56 11.01
N ALA A 202 13.62 -0.59 11.63
CA ALA A 202 14.72 -0.68 12.57
C ALA A 202 16.05 -0.32 11.90
N ILE A 203 16.29 -0.82 10.69
CA ILE A 203 17.51 -0.52 9.92
C ILE A 203 17.57 0.97 9.56
N LEU A 204 16.48 1.60 9.10
CA LEU A 204 16.45 3.05 8.87
C LEU A 204 16.81 3.84 10.13
N ALA A 205 16.25 3.45 11.29
CA ALA A 205 16.58 4.07 12.56
C ALA A 205 18.04 3.84 12.95
N MET A 206 18.57 2.63 12.80
CA MET A 206 19.95 2.28 13.13
C MET A 206 20.96 2.99 12.22
N ASN A 207 20.66 3.13 10.93
CA ASN A 207 21.46 3.93 10.00
C ASN A 207 21.53 5.40 10.48
N SER A 208 20.39 5.98 10.86
CA SER A 208 20.32 7.35 11.37
C SER A 208 21.07 7.55 12.69
N LEU A 209 21.16 6.51 13.52
CA LEU A 209 21.94 6.49 14.76
C LEU A 209 23.43 6.19 14.55
N GLY A 210 23.87 5.92 13.32
CA GLY A 210 25.24 5.50 13.00
C GLY A 210 25.63 4.12 13.53
N MET A 211 24.63 3.26 13.79
CA MET A 211 24.81 1.88 14.26
C MET A 211 25.00 0.90 13.10
N LEU A 212 24.39 1.21 11.94
CA LEU A 212 24.51 0.47 10.69
C LEU A 212 24.75 1.46 9.53
N ASP A 213 25.16 0.91 8.39
CA ASP A 213 25.24 1.63 7.10
C ASP A 213 24.73 0.67 6.02
N VAL A 214 23.41 0.53 5.94
CA VAL A 214 22.72 -0.37 5.00
C VAL A 214 22.05 0.47 3.93
N PRO A 215 22.59 0.49 2.70
CA PRO A 215 22.07 1.32 1.61
C PRO A 215 20.66 0.92 1.16
N ASN A 216 20.32 -0.35 1.30
CA ASN A 216 19.01 -0.90 0.93
C ASN A 216 18.35 -1.60 2.14
N PRO A 217 17.60 -0.88 2.96
CA PRO A 217 16.93 -1.45 4.14
C PRO A 217 15.95 -2.59 3.83
N GLY A 218 15.49 -2.71 2.60
CA GLY A 218 14.62 -3.81 2.15
C GLY A 218 15.35 -5.10 1.81
N ASN A 219 16.70 -5.09 1.70
CA ASN A 219 17.50 -6.28 1.39
C ASN A 219 18.79 -6.35 2.23
N PRO A 220 18.67 -6.44 3.56
CA PRO A 220 19.83 -6.56 4.43
C PRO A 220 20.48 -7.95 4.31
N ASN A 221 21.80 -8.01 4.51
CA ASN A 221 22.53 -9.26 4.63
C ASN A 221 22.36 -9.89 6.03
N LYS A 222 22.85 -11.13 6.23
CA LYS A 222 22.69 -11.86 7.51
C LYS A 222 23.23 -11.12 8.71
N SER A 223 24.40 -10.48 8.59
CA SER A 223 25.01 -9.74 9.70
C SER A 223 24.15 -8.50 10.07
N GLU A 224 23.65 -7.81 9.09
CA GLU A 224 22.77 -6.65 9.27
C GLU A 224 21.42 -7.06 9.90
N ILE A 225 20.87 -8.20 9.48
CA ILE A 225 19.67 -8.80 10.11
C ILE A 225 19.95 -9.15 11.57
N ASP A 226 21.11 -9.77 11.88
CA ASP A 226 21.48 -10.13 13.26
C ASP A 226 21.59 -8.90 14.15
N GLU A 227 22.20 -7.81 13.69
CA GLU A 227 22.32 -6.57 14.46
C GLU A 227 20.96 -5.89 14.66
N ALA A 228 20.13 -5.84 13.61
CA ALA A 228 18.77 -5.29 13.70
C ALA A 228 17.89 -6.13 14.64
N SER A 229 18.02 -7.45 14.64
CA SER A 229 17.32 -8.34 15.57
C SER A 229 17.73 -8.09 17.01
N LYS A 230 19.03 -7.99 17.30
CA LYS A 230 19.53 -7.65 18.66
C LYS A 230 18.98 -6.32 19.14
N PHE A 231 18.94 -5.31 18.25
CA PHE A 231 18.38 -3.99 18.55
C PHE A 231 16.89 -4.09 18.89
N LEU A 232 16.08 -4.74 18.04
CA LEU A 232 14.65 -4.94 18.27
C LEU A 232 14.37 -5.70 19.57
N ILE A 233 15.10 -6.78 19.84
CA ILE A 233 14.99 -7.57 21.06
C ILE A 233 15.32 -6.73 22.31
N SER A 234 16.38 -5.91 22.24
CA SER A 234 16.72 -4.99 23.34
C SER A 234 15.57 -4.02 23.61
N LYS A 235 15.03 -3.39 22.56
CA LYS A 235 13.91 -2.45 22.68
C LYS A 235 12.65 -3.10 23.24
N LYS A 236 12.33 -4.32 22.82
CA LYS A 236 11.21 -5.09 23.35
C LYS A 236 11.40 -5.38 24.85
N LYS A 237 12.58 -5.87 25.26
CA LYS A 237 12.91 -6.15 26.66
C LYS A 237 12.90 -4.90 27.55
N GLU A 238 13.26 -3.77 26.98
CA GLU A 238 13.15 -2.47 27.66
C GLU A 238 11.69 -2.03 27.83
N GLY A 239 10.72 -2.66 27.17
CA GLY A 239 9.31 -2.27 27.18
C GLY A 239 9.02 -1.04 26.33
N GLN A 240 9.74 -0.89 25.19
CA GLN A 240 9.59 0.25 24.28
C GLN A 240 8.20 0.30 23.64
N PHE A 241 7.73 -0.87 23.17
CA PHE A 241 6.50 -0.94 22.40
C PHE A 241 5.27 -1.09 23.28
N ARG A 242 4.22 -0.30 23.02
CA ARG A 242 2.88 -0.50 23.58
C ARG A 242 2.21 -1.72 22.95
N ALA A 243 2.41 -1.89 21.63
CA ALA A 243 1.88 -3.01 20.89
C ALA A 243 2.75 -3.35 19.66
N LEU A 244 2.72 -4.64 19.30
CA LEU A 244 3.04 -5.10 17.95
C LEU A 244 1.69 -5.23 17.22
N TRP A 245 1.35 -4.26 16.39
CA TRP A 245 0.03 -4.19 15.78
C TRP A 245 0.02 -4.86 14.39
N GLY A 246 -1.10 -5.52 14.05
CA GLY A 246 -1.30 -6.19 12.76
C GLY A 246 -2.68 -5.98 12.17
N ASP A 247 -3.59 -5.38 12.93
CA ASP A 247 -4.96 -5.10 12.48
C ASP A 247 -5.19 -3.59 12.39
N PHE A 248 -5.87 -3.17 11.31
CA PHE A 248 -6.17 -1.76 11.06
C PHE A 248 -6.97 -1.10 12.18
N GLY A 249 -7.98 -1.81 12.72
CA GLY A 249 -8.82 -1.30 13.79
C GLY A 249 -8.06 -1.19 15.11
N GLU A 250 -7.14 -2.12 15.38
CA GLU A 250 -6.25 -2.06 16.54
C GLU A 250 -5.37 -0.80 16.48
N LEU A 251 -4.69 -0.56 15.35
CA LEU A 251 -3.86 0.62 15.14
C LEU A 251 -4.67 1.91 15.38
N VAL A 252 -5.84 2.04 14.74
CA VAL A 252 -6.71 3.21 14.87
C VAL A 252 -7.13 3.43 16.31
N ASN A 253 -7.56 2.38 17.02
CA ASN A 253 -8.03 2.47 18.40
C ASN A 253 -6.91 2.87 19.38
N LEU A 254 -5.72 2.27 19.26
CA LEU A 254 -4.59 2.57 20.14
C LEU A 254 -4.04 4.00 19.91
N MET A 255 -4.05 4.47 18.66
CA MET A 255 -3.70 5.86 18.36
C MET A 255 -4.76 6.84 18.83
N ALA A 256 -6.04 6.54 18.61
CA ALA A 256 -7.14 7.41 19.03
C ALA A 256 -7.22 7.57 20.55
N SER A 257 -7.00 6.48 21.29
CA SER A 257 -6.97 6.53 22.77
C SER A 257 -5.74 7.24 23.34
N GLY A 258 -4.68 7.44 22.55
CA GLY A 258 -3.39 7.97 23.03
C GLY A 258 -2.54 6.93 23.77
N GLU A 259 -2.93 5.65 23.76
CA GLU A 259 -2.09 4.57 24.25
C GLU A 259 -0.84 4.37 23.39
N MET A 260 -0.98 4.58 22.07
CA MET A 260 0.14 4.79 21.16
C MET A 260 0.13 6.24 20.68
N VAL A 261 1.26 6.91 20.83
CA VAL A 261 1.44 8.29 20.36
C VAL A 261 2.25 8.40 19.08
N LEU A 262 2.99 7.33 18.77
CA LEU A 262 3.82 7.13 17.56
C LEU A 262 3.68 5.67 17.13
N ALA A 263 3.43 5.45 15.86
CA ALA A 263 3.48 4.11 15.26
C ALA A 263 3.90 4.23 13.80
N ASP A 264 4.57 3.22 13.24
CA ASP A 264 4.49 3.09 11.81
C ASP A 264 3.01 2.93 11.44
N ALA A 265 2.57 3.55 10.38
CA ALA A 265 1.14 3.61 10.11
C ALA A 265 0.86 3.66 8.60
N TRP A 266 -0.35 3.26 8.27
CA TRP A 266 -0.91 3.52 6.95
C TRP A 266 -1.66 4.84 6.94
N GLN A 267 -1.54 5.62 5.85
CA GLN A 267 -2.25 6.88 5.70
C GLN A 267 -3.74 6.80 6.04
N PRO A 268 -4.49 5.73 5.63
CA PRO A 268 -5.89 5.59 6.01
C PRO A 268 -6.14 5.49 7.52
N ALA A 269 -5.19 4.96 8.30
CA ALA A 269 -5.34 4.89 9.75
C ALA A 269 -5.25 6.27 10.39
N VAL A 270 -4.30 7.09 9.94
CA VAL A 270 -4.18 8.50 10.35
C VAL A 270 -5.48 9.25 10.02
N MET A 271 -6.01 9.06 8.80
CA MET A 271 -7.28 9.64 8.38
C MET A 271 -8.46 9.18 9.24
N ALA A 272 -8.50 7.89 9.61
CA ALA A 272 -9.57 7.36 10.45
C ALA A 272 -9.54 7.90 11.87
N VAL A 273 -8.36 8.20 12.42
CA VAL A 273 -8.22 8.89 13.72
C VAL A 273 -8.67 10.35 13.61
N LYS A 274 -8.23 11.07 12.56
CA LYS A 274 -8.66 12.46 12.29
C LYS A 274 -10.17 12.57 12.12
N ALA A 275 -10.80 11.61 11.45
CA ALA A 275 -12.26 11.59 11.23
C ALA A 275 -13.06 11.45 12.53
N GLN A 276 -12.44 11.00 13.62
CA GLN A 276 -13.04 10.97 14.97
C GLN A 276 -12.89 12.32 15.71
N GLY A 277 -12.34 13.35 15.07
CA GLY A 277 -12.04 14.65 15.69
C GLY A 277 -10.80 14.63 16.60
N ILE A 278 -9.97 13.60 16.48
CA ILE A 278 -8.75 13.43 17.26
C ILE A 278 -7.54 13.89 16.42
N PRO A 279 -6.66 14.76 16.95
CA PRO A 279 -5.45 15.16 16.24
C PRO A 279 -4.59 13.95 15.88
N CYS A 280 -4.26 13.81 14.61
CA CYS A 280 -3.36 12.79 14.11
C CYS A 280 -2.70 13.27 12.83
N SER A 281 -1.40 13.06 12.69
CA SER A 281 -0.62 13.50 11.54
C SER A 281 0.33 12.40 11.07
N TYR A 282 0.82 12.54 9.84
CA TYR A 282 1.71 11.60 9.20
C TYR A 282 3.08 12.25 9.01
N ALA A 283 4.10 11.73 9.69
CA ALA A 283 5.42 12.32 9.74
C ALA A 283 6.13 12.34 8.39
N GLU A 284 7.14 13.19 8.28
CA GLU A 284 8.07 13.28 7.16
C GLU A 284 9.48 12.90 7.64
N PRO A 285 9.80 11.58 7.77
CA PRO A 285 11.05 11.15 8.36
C PRO A 285 12.25 11.60 7.51
N LYS A 286 13.28 12.12 8.16
CA LYS A 286 14.53 12.55 7.50
C LYS A 286 15.24 11.40 6.78
N GLU A 287 15.06 10.17 7.22
CA GLU A 287 15.57 8.96 6.60
C GLU A 287 14.76 8.56 5.35
N GLY A 288 13.61 9.18 5.14
CA GLY A 288 12.71 8.94 4.02
C GLY A 288 11.64 7.91 4.30
N TYR A 289 10.81 7.68 3.28
CA TYR A 289 9.64 6.79 3.32
C TYR A 289 9.96 5.38 2.84
N ARG A 290 9.15 4.42 3.24
CA ARG A 290 9.06 3.09 2.64
C ARG A 290 8.00 3.10 1.55
N GLY A 291 8.40 2.89 0.28
CA GLY A 291 7.48 2.74 -0.84
C GLY A 291 6.92 1.32 -0.94
N TRP A 292 5.68 1.19 -1.43
CA TRP A 292 5.06 -0.08 -1.77
C TRP A 292 4.03 0.08 -2.89
N SER A 293 3.74 -0.99 -3.62
CA SER A 293 2.71 -1.00 -4.65
C SER A 293 1.98 -2.33 -4.68
N ILE A 294 0.65 -2.24 -4.76
CA ILE A 294 -0.23 -3.37 -5.11
C ILE A 294 -0.49 -3.31 -6.61
N GLY A 295 -0.70 -4.48 -7.20
CA GLY A 295 -1.07 -4.60 -8.61
C GLY A 295 -1.64 -5.95 -8.94
N ILE A 296 -2.07 -6.10 -10.19
CA ILE A 296 -2.71 -7.30 -10.72
C ILE A 296 -1.66 -8.20 -11.36
N SER A 297 -1.55 -9.44 -10.86
CA SER A 297 -0.79 -10.53 -11.46
C SER A 297 -1.75 -11.56 -12.03
N MET A 298 -1.52 -11.99 -13.27
CA MET A 298 -2.30 -13.03 -13.92
C MET A 298 -1.88 -14.41 -13.40
N ILE A 299 -2.83 -15.24 -12.99
CA ILE A 299 -2.55 -16.60 -12.57
C ILE A 299 -2.30 -17.47 -13.80
N ASN A 300 -1.19 -18.22 -13.77
CA ASN A 300 -0.80 -19.06 -14.87
C ASN A 300 -1.81 -20.22 -15.07
N GLY A 301 -2.24 -20.38 -16.34
CA GLY A 301 -3.24 -21.36 -16.73
C GLY A 301 -4.69 -20.92 -16.46
N SER A 302 -4.95 -19.65 -16.15
CA SER A 302 -6.32 -19.12 -16.16
C SER A 302 -6.90 -19.21 -17.57
N PRO A 303 -8.13 -19.68 -17.75
CA PRO A 303 -8.83 -19.66 -19.03
C PRO A 303 -9.39 -18.26 -19.40
N ASN A 304 -9.31 -17.29 -18.49
CA ASN A 304 -9.94 -15.98 -18.59
C ASN A 304 -8.90 -14.84 -18.73
N GLU A 305 -7.83 -15.07 -19.49
CA GLU A 305 -6.70 -14.12 -19.63
C GLU A 305 -7.11 -12.75 -20.16
N ASP A 306 -8.06 -12.70 -21.08
CA ASP A 306 -8.54 -11.43 -21.64
C ASP A 306 -9.35 -10.64 -20.62
N ALA A 307 -10.14 -11.30 -19.76
CA ALA A 307 -10.84 -10.65 -18.65
C ALA A 307 -9.86 -10.09 -17.62
N VAL A 308 -8.78 -10.83 -17.30
CA VAL A 308 -7.71 -10.32 -16.40
C VAL A 308 -7.00 -9.13 -17.02
N THR A 309 -6.66 -9.19 -18.30
CA THR A 309 -6.01 -8.08 -19.01
C THR A 309 -6.91 -6.85 -19.08
N ALA A 310 -8.20 -7.03 -19.38
CA ALA A 310 -9.17 -5.96 -19.37
C ALA A 310 -9.35 -5.32 -17.99
N TYR A 311 -9.32 -6.14 -16.92
CA TYR A 311 -9.39 -5.65 -15.53
C TYR A 311 -8.15 -4.84 -15.15
N ALA A 312 -6.97 -5.29 -15.54
CA ALA A 312 -5.74 -4.55 -15.33
C ALA A 312 -5.76 -3.21 -16.08
N ASP A 313 -6.18 -3.18 -17.34
CA ASP A 313 -6.30 -1.96 -18.14
C ASP A 313 -7.39 -1.00 -17.60
N TYR A 314 -8.49 -1.55 -17.08
CA TYR A 314 -9.53 -0.77 -16.40
C TYR A 314 -8.97 -0.03 -15.17
N TRP A 315 -8.10 -0.66 -14.37
CA TRP A 315 -7.42 0.02 -13.27
C TRP A 315 -6.54 1.20 -13.76
N LEU A 316 -5.86 1.02 -14.87
CA LEU A 316 -5.03 2.07 -15.47
C LEU A 316 -5.85 3.21 -16.09
N SER A 317 -7.12 3.00 -16.37
CA SER A 317 -7.99 4.03 -16.96
C SER A 317 -8.37 5.17 -16.01
N GLY A 318 -8.18 5.00 -14.70
CA GLY A 318 -8.34 6.04 -13.67
C GLY A 318 -9.55 5.89 -12.74
N PRO A 319 -10.77 5.59 -13.16
CA PRO A 319 -11.95 5.56 -12.29
C PRO A 319 -11.83 4.68 -11.04
N PRO A 320 -11.30 3.44 -11.08
CA PRO A 320 -11.17 2.62 -9.87
C PRO A 320 -10.19 3.22 -8.86
N ALA A 321 -9.18 3.94 -9.34
CA ALA A 321 -8.20 4.57 -8.48
C ALA A 321 -8.76 5.71 -7.61
N ILE A 322 -9.90 6.31 -7.96
CA ILE A 322 -10.57 7.32 -7.12
C ILE A 322 -10.89 6.72 -5.76
N ALA A 323 -11.42 5.49 -5.74
CA ALA A 323 -11.82 4.81 -4.52
C ALA A 323 -10.68 4.62 -3.51
N VAL A 324 -9.45 4.40 -4.00
CA VAL A 324 -8.25 4.24 -3.17
C VAL A 324 -7.57 5.57 -2.88
N SER A 325 -7.59 6.52 -3.82
CA SER A 325 -7.05 7.87 -3.60
C SER A 325 -7.81 8.62 -2.50
N GLU A 326 -9.09 8.41 -2.36
CA GLU A 326 -9.88 8.95 -1.25
C GLU A 326 -9.45 8.41 0.13
N GLN A 327 -8.72 7.31 0.19
CA GLN A 327 -8.11 6.77 1.40
C GLN A 327 -6.67 7.28 1.62
N GLY A 328 -6.16 8.16 0.75
CA GLY A 328 -4.82 8.72 0.82
C GLY A 328 -3.77 7.96 0.00
N TYR A 329 -4.18 6.97 -0.79
CA TYR A 329 -3.29 6.23 -1.69
C TYR A 329 -3.15 6.92 -3.06
N TYR A 330 -2.15 6.54 -3.83
CA TYR A 330 -1.89 7.11 -5.15
C TYR A 330 -2.25 6.14 -6.29
N SER A 331 -2.76 6.71 -7.38
CA SER A 331 -2.89 6.02 -8.66
C SER A 331 -1.55 5.94 -9.38
N PRO A 332 -1.18 4.79 -9.97
CA PRO A 332 0.03 4.65 -10.76
C PRO A 332 -0.05 5.38 -12.11
N THR A 333 -1.21 5.90 -12.50
CA THR A 333 -1.42 6.59 -13.77
C THR A 333 -1.75 8.07 -13.61
N THR A 334 -1.49 8.85 -14.67
CA THR A 334 -1.86 10.26 -14.73
C THR A 334 -3.33 10.49 -15.05
N THR A 335 -4.03 9.49 -15.60
CA THR A 335 -5.46 9.52 -15.96
C THR A 335 -6.37 9.85 -14.79
N ILE A 336 -5.95 9.56 -13.55
CA ILE A 336 -6.73 9.91 -12.35
C ILE A 336 -7.14 11.38 -12.31
N LYS A 337 -6.32 12.27 -12.88
CA LYS A 337 -6.60 13.70 -12.95
C LYS A 337 -7.89 14.03 -13.69
N ASP A 338 -8.23 13.23 -14.70
CA ASP A 338 -9.41 13.45 -15.54
C ASP A 338 -10.70 12.97 -14.88
N HIS A 339 -10.59 12.19 -13.81
CA HIS A 339 -11.72 11.56 -13.10
C HIS A 339 -11.92 12.07 -11.67
N MET A 340 -10.91 12.75 -11.10
CA MET A 340 -10.98 13.32 -9.75
C MET A 340 -11.37 14.80 -9.81
N SER A 341 -12.14 15.30 -8.83
CA SER A 341 -12.37 16.73 -8.76
C SER A 341 -11.05 17.49 -8.59
N LYS A 342 -11.02 18.72 -9.12
CA LYS A 342 -9.80 19.54 -9.07
C LYS A 342 -9.32 19.76 -7.63
N GLU A 343 -10.22 19.98 -6.68
CA GLU A 343 -9.92 20.24 -5.28
C GLU A 343 -9.25 19.01 -4.65
N LYS A 344 -9.79 17.80 -4.90
CA LYS A 344 -9.23 16.54 -4.43
C LYS A 344 -7.87 16.28 -5.07
N TYR A 345 -7.73 16.49 -6.38
CA TYR A 345 -6.45 16.31 -7.06
C TYR A 345 -5.39 17.29 -6.54
N ASP A 346 -5.75 18.57 -6.39
CA ASP A 346 -4.87 19.61 -5.86
C ASP A 346 -4.39 19.26 -4.44
N PHE A 347 -5.27 18.74 -3.58
CA PHE A 347 -4.88 18.31 -2.24
C PHE A 347 -4.02 17.03 -2.25
N TRP A 348 -4.51 15.95 -2.88
CA TRP A 348 -3.86 14.65 -2.77
C TRP A 348 -2.57 14.53 -3.59
N TYR A 349 -2.49 15.20 -4.75
CA TYR A 349 -1.36 15.06 -5.67
C TYR A 349 -0.46 16.29 -5.72
N GLU A 350 -1.03 17.48 -5.62
CA GLU A 350 -0.28 18.73 -5.70
C GLU A 350 0.12 19.31 -4.32
N GLY A 351 -0.43 18.75 -3.22
CA GLY A 351 -0.15 19.19 -1.85
C GLY A 351 -0.66 20.58 -1.53
N LYS A 352 -1.67 21.07 -2.27
CA LYS A 352 -2.30 22.36 -2.00
C LYS A 352 -3.26 22.28 -0.82
N PRO A 353 -3.59 23.42 -0.17
CA PRO A 353 -4.58 23.44 0.89
C PRO A 353 -5.93 22.89 0.43
N TRP A 354 -6.61 22.18 1.33
CA TRP A 354 -7.98 21.75 1.10
C TRP A 354 -8.93 22.96 1.05
N VAL A 355 -9.75 23.04 0.01
CA VAL A 355 -10.70 24.14 -0.21
C VAL A 355 -12.15 23.67 -0.28
N GLY A 356 -12.41 22.38 -0.04
CA GLY A 356 -13.76 21.80 -0.03
C GLY A 356 -14.41 21.81 1.34
N ALA A 357 -15.64 21.34 1.41
CA ALA A 357 -16.29 21.01 2.68
C ALA A 357 -15.46 19.96 3.44
N PRO A 358 -15.57 19.90 4.77
CA PRO A 358 -14.85 18.89 5.55
C PRO A 358 -15.08 17.47 5.02
N ASP A 359 -14.01 16.72 4.80
CA ASP A 359 -14.07 15.36 4.26
C ASP A 359 -13.16 14.44 5.09
N ARG A 360 -13.76 13.49 5.81
CA ARG A 360 -13.04 12.43 6.57
C ARG A 360 -11.90 12.94 7.45
N GLY A 361 -12.18 14.01 8.20
CA GLY A 361 -11.21 14.64 9.11
C GLY A 361 -10.30 15.67 8.47
N ILE A 362 -10.38 15.89 7.15
CA ILE A 362 -9.72 17.01 6.48
C ILE A 362 -10.61 18.24 6.63
N GLN A 363 -10.03 19.36 7.04
CA GLN A 363 -10.72 20.64 7.21
C GLN A 363 -10.24 21.64 6.14
N GLU A 364 -11.02 22.70 5.93
CA GLU A 364 -10.62 23.80 5.06
C GLU A 364 -9.29 24.40 5.53
N GLY A 365 -8.35 24.57 4.61
CA GLY A 365 -7.00 25.06 4.89
C GLY A 365 -5.98 23.98 5.26
N ASP A 366 -6.41 22.74 5.56
CA ASP A 366 -5.47 21.64 5.84
C ASP A 366 -4.55 21.40 4.65
N LEU A 367 -3.30 21.12 4.96
CA LEU A 367 -2.31 20.61 4.02
C LEU A 367 -2.20 19.09 4.14
N ARG A 368 -1.92 18.44 3.03
CA ARG A 368 -1.56 17.02 3.07
C ARG A 368 -0.21 16.84 3.77
N ASP A 369 -0.15 15.91 4.70
CA ASP A 369 1.10 15.50 5.36
C ASP A 369 2.16 15.10 4.31
N GLY A 370 3.37 15.66 4.40
CA GLY A 370 4.46 15.46 3.46
C GLY A 370 4.28 16.18 2.11
N GLY A 371 3.22 16.98 1.94
CA GLY A 371 3.01 17.83 0.76
C GLY A 371 2.61 17.05 -0.51
N SER A 372 3.13 17.50 -1.66
CA SER A 372 2.79 16.92 -2.97
C SER A 372 3.30 15.49 -3.16
N LEU A 373 2.68 14.77 -4.11
CA LEU A 373 3.20 13.47 -4.56
C LEU A 373 4.68 13.56 -4.97
N ALA A 374 5.07 14.60 -5.70
CA ALA A 374 6.44 14.78 -6.15
C ALA A 374 7.40 14.94 -4.96
N ASN A 375 7.04 15.74 -3.95
CA ASN A 375 7.84 15.90 -2.73
C ASN A 375 8.01 14.57 -1.99
N ARG A 376 6.91 13.85 -1.76
CA ARG A 376 6.94 12.56 -1.06
C ARG A 376 7.74 11.50 -1.84
N ALA A 377 7.54 11.40 -3.16
CA ALA A 377 8.28 10.47 -4.02
C ALA A 377 9.79 10.74 -4.02
N SER A 378 10.20 12.02 -3.95
CA SER A 378 11.61 12.39 -3.88
C SER A 378 12.32 11.95 -2.58
N LYS A 379 11.56 11.55 -1.56
CA LYS A 379 12.05 11.15 -0.23
C LYS A 379 11.87 9.65 0.06
N VAL A 380 11.54 8.85 -0.95
CA VAL A 380 11.48 7.39 -0.78
C VAL A 380 12.90 6.85 -0.61
N SER A 381 13.14 6.11 0.47
CA SER A 381 14.44 5.47 0.76
C SER A 381 14.58 4.14 0.03
N TYR A 382 13.54 3.35 0.04
CA TYR A 382 13.49 2.06 -0.66
C TYR A 382 12.03 1.65 -0.91
N TRP A 383 11.83 0.76 -1.89
CA TRP A 383 10.55 0.10 -2.09
C TRP A 383 10.57 -1.26 -1.41
N HIS A 384 9.47 -1.60 -0.78
CA HIS A 384 9.29 -2.89 -0.12
C HIS A 384 9.57 -4.02 -1.11
N GLN A 385 10.40 -4.98 -0.71
CA GLN A 385 10.86 -6.08 -1.57
C GLN A 385 11.08 -7.36 -0.77
N TRP A 386 11.17 -8.48 -1.46
CA TRP A 386 11.57 -9.76 -0.87
C TRP A 386 13.09 -9.79 -0.70
N PRO A 387 13.62 -9.89 0.54
CA PRO A 387 15.04 -9.92 0.77
C PRO A 387 15.69 -11.26 0.35
N ASP A 388 16.93 -11.23 -0.05
CA ASP A 388 17.69 -12.45 -0.41
C ASP A 388 17.81 -13.39 0.80
N GLU A 389 17.95 -12.85 2.00
CA GLU A 389 18.09 -13.59 3.26
C GLU A 389 16.76 -13.75 4.02
N TYR A 390 15.67 -13.96 3.28
CA TYR A 390 14.32 -14.05 3.85
C TYR A 390 14.20 -15.09 4.98
N ASP A 391 14.70 -16.30 4.78
CA ASP A 391 14.59 -17.38 5.77
C ASP A 391 15.36 -17.03 7.04
N HIS A 392 16.53 -16.38 6.92
CA HIS A 392 17.29 -15.89 8.06
C HIS A 392 16.54 -14.78 8.80
N LEU A 393 15.95 -13.86 8.07
CA LEU A 393 15.14 -12.78 8.65
C LEU A 393 13.95 -13.34 9.41
N MET A 394 13.23 -14.32 8.85
CA MET A 394 12.10 -14.99 9.53
C MET A 394 12.52 -15.70 10.82
N MET A 395 13.64 -16.42 10.81
CA MET A 395 14.20 -17.03 12.00
C MET A 395 14.50 -15.98 13.09
N LYS A 396 15.06 -14.84 12.72
CA LYS A 396 15.35 -13.74 13.65
C LYS A 396 14.09 -13.02 14.14
N TRP A 397 13.05 -12.99 13.32
CA TRP A 397 11.74 -12.51 13.75
C TRP A 397 11.10 -13.40 14.80
N ASP A 398 11.20 -14.73 14.65
CA ASP A 398 10.71 -15.67 15.66
C ASP A 398 11.47 -15.54 16.99
N GLU A 399 12.80 -15.31 16.94
CA GLU A 399 13.60 -14.97 18.12
C GLU A 399 13.10 -13.68 18.79
N PHE A 400 12.81 -12.63 18.02
CA PHE A 400 12.23 -11.38 18.53
C PHE A 400 10.85 -11.58 19.16
N LEU A 401 9.97 -12.34 18.51
CA LEU A 401 8.63 -12.61 19.07
C LEU A 401 8.68 -13.40 20.39
N SER A 402 9.69 -14.25 20.54
CA SER A 402 9.87 -15.11 21.72
C SER A 402 10.61 -14.41 22.87
N ALA A 403 11.27 -13.27 22.63
CA ALA A 403 12.05 -12.53 23.60
C ALA A 403 11.16 -11.64 24.48
#